data_daaf95b31a4a28a6f3c510c9fa7fa002
#
_entry.id   daaf95b31a4a28a6f3c510c9fa7fa002
#
_cell.length_a   1.000
_cell.length_b   1.000
_cell.length_c   1.000
_cell.angle_alpha   90.00
_cell.angle_beta   90.00
_cell.angle_gamma   90.00
#
_symmetry.space_group_name_H-M   'P 1'
#
loop_
_entity.id
_entity.type
_entity.pdbx_description
1 polymer ?
#
loop_
_entity_poly.entity_id
_entity_poly.type
_entity_poly.pdbx_seq_one_letter_code
_entity_poly.pdbx_strand_id
1 'polypeptide(L)'
;MASLISFADELLHHIFTELHPLDIAAASQTCQRFGCYIRDNHLLWKEVFSRHYDVPSEKLRAQIHTADYYTNEVHRRIRLQKLLQSSDISIKRRSLNSVSETVLSLLSQASPDQCSSKNLQFLRHYFCDPQHLRQNADVFLFSSSLYDNAGSSDNIPASTYNGQQLSAQMHSLFGVSIEATARTRSHSTHCFARSKVYDLREYSAALNKWGPFKHDGKCGVDWEKVEAIMIVLGYNMQQFSIRSNGLFPMVWDRPFEGAYPDTYLAQERPGPFDEYFEKPYLFRLPRLEAQPDPPLEAMDPYGVTGTWRRVVCFLDYGDFYAFNFANSRDDEGPRRPIDTQEAIRLIIMKIKVTRIEEPGKDDGQDLPVIHFSGTSRSMHSSWDPNANSLLEGCDPECLQMILSIH
;
A
#
# COMPACT_ATOMS: atom_id res chain seq x y z
N MET A 1 8.51 -54.60 4.03
CA MET A 1 8.37 -53.16 3.75
C MET A 1 8.56 -52.41 5.06
N ALA A 2 9.53 -51.51 5.13
CA ALA A 2 9.67 -50.66 6.31
C ALA A 2 8.45 -49.74 6.39
N SER A 3 7.79 -49.70 7.54
CA SER A 3 6.65 -48.79 7.77
C SER A 3 7.20 -47.41 8.08
N LEU A 4 6.60 -46.34 7.55
CA LEU A 4 6.88 -44.96 7.91
C LEU A 4 6.90 -44.72 9.43
N ILE A 5 6.08 -45.49 10.16
CA ILE A 5 6.00 -45.43 11.62
C ILE A 5 7.30 -45.89 12.30
N SER A 6 8.15 -46.68 11.64
CA SER A 6 9.43 -47.17 12.19
C SER A 6 10.63 -46.30 11.88
N PHE A 7 10.46 -45.18 11.17
CA PHE A 7 11.57 -44.30 10.84
C PHE A 7 12.07 -43.55 12.09
N ALA A 8 13.38 -43.26 12.08
CA ALA A 8 13.99 -42.40 13.09
C ALA A 8 13.37 -40.99 13.04
N ASP A 9 13.38 -40.29 14.16
CA ASP A 9 12.72 -38.98 14.28
C ASP A 9 13.37 -37.93 13.37
N GLU A 10 14.66 -38.07 13.05
CA GLU A 10 15.39 -37.20 12.09
C GLU A 10 14.83 -37.34 10.67
N LEU A 11 14.50 -38.58 10.26
CA LEU A 11 13.91 -38.84 8.95
C LEU A 11 12.46 -38.32 8.89
N LEU A 12 11.71 -38.49 9.96
CA LEU A 12 10.35 -37.94 10.07
C LEU A 12 10.38 -36.43 10.02
N HIS A 13 11.36 -35.79 10.68
CA HIS A 13 11.55 -34.36 10.64
C HIS A 13 11.74 -33.87 9.20
N HIS A 14 12.67 -34.49 8.49
CA HIS A 14 12.95 -34.18 7.08
C HIS A 14 11.72 -34.34 6.19
N ILE A 15 10.98 -35.44 6.37
CA ILE A 15 9.76 -35.69 5.59
C ILE A 15 8.71 -34.64 5.87
N PHE A 16 8.46 -34.30 7.14
CA PHE A 16 7.40 -33.35 7.49
C PHE A 16 7.77 -31.92 7.11
N THR A 17 9.04 -31.52 7.12
CA THR A 17 9.45 -30.19 6.66
C THR A 17 9.25 -30.00 5.16
N GLU A 18 9.22 -31.08 4.36
CA GLU A 18 8.92 -31.01 2.92
C GLU A 18 7.43 -30.93 2.60
N LEU A 19 6.56 -31.23 3.56
CA LEU A 19 5.12 -31.25 3.34
C LEU A 19 4.49 -29.85 3.48
N HIS A 20 3.41 -29.64 2.74
CA HIS A 20 2.57 -28.49 2.96
C HIS A 20 1.92 -28.54 4.37
N PRO A 21 1.76 -27.41 5.08
CA PRO A 21 1.20 -27.40 6.45
C PRO A 21 -0.15 -28.10 6.60
N LEU A 22 -1.00 -28.12 5.58
CA LEU A 22 -2.26 -28.87 5.58
C LEU A 22 -2.02 -30.38 5.59
N ASP A 23 -1.01 -30.86 4.86
CA ASP A 23 -0.67 -32.29 4.80
C ASP A 23 -0.03 -32.75 6.11
N ILE A 24 0.76 -31.86 6.76
CA ILE A 24 1.28 -32.11 8.11
C ILE A 24 0.12 -32.26 9.10
N ALA A 25 -0.90 -31.38 9.01
CA ALA A 25 -2.08 -31.48 9.84
C ALA A 25 -2.86 -32.79 9.59
N ALA A 26 -2.99 -33.21 8.33
CA ALA A 26 -3.59 -34.50 7.98
C ALA A 26 -2.75 -35.68 8.50
N ALA A 27 -1.43 -35.64 8.33
CA ALA A 27 -0.50 -36.65 8.82
C ALA A 27 -0.60 -36.81 10.36
N SER A 28 -0.76 -35.69 11.09
CA SER A 28 -0.89 -35.72 12.56
C SER A 28 -2.11 -36.50 13.06
N GLN A 29 -3.11 -36.68 12.21
CA GLN A 29 -4.35 -37.40 12.54
C GLN A 29 -4.30 -38.89 12.18
N THR A 30 -3.26 -39.36 11.48
CA THR A 30 -3.16 -40.73 10.99
C THR A 30 -2.76 -41.74 12.08
N CYS A 31 -1.88 -41.34 12.98
CA CYS A 31 -1.48 -42.20 14.10
C CYS A 31 -0.96 -41.35 15.29
N GLN A 32 -1.00 -41.98 16.49
CA GLN A 32 -0.57 -41.30 17.72
C GLN A 32 0.88 -40.82 17.68
N ARG A 33 1.79 -41.60 17.08
CA ARG A 33 3.20 -41.24 16.97
C ARG A 33 3.41 -39.94 16.19
N PHE A 34 2.78 -39.80 15.02
CA PHE A 34 2.86 -38.59 14.22
C PHE A 34 2.20 -37.43 14.93
N GLY A 35 1.03 -37.68 15.55
CA GLY A 35 0.33 -36.66 16.32
C GLY A 35 1.17 -36.07 17.46
N CYS A 36 1.84 -36.93 18.24
CA CYS A 36 2.73 -36.53 19.33
C CYS A 36 3.98 -35.81 18.78
N TYR A 37 4.60 -36.37 17.74
CA TYR A 37 5.80 -35.81 17.16
C TYR A 37 5.56 -34.39 16.59
N ILE A 38 4.46 -34.17 15.87
CA ILE A 38 4.16 -32.91 15.21
C ILE A 38 3.70 -31.84 16.21
N ARG A 39 2.91 -32.22 17.22
CA ARG A 39 2.24 -31.29 18.13
C ARG A 39 3.25 -30.40 18.89
N ASP A 40 4.24 -31.03 19.49
CA ASP A 40 5.13 -30.37 20.45
C ASP A 40 6.52 -30.06 19.84
N ASN A 41 6.67 -30.21 18.52
CA ASN A 41 7.95 -30.03 17.84
C ASN A 41 8.11 -28.61 17.30
N HIS A 42 8.59 -27.71 18.16
CA HIS A 42 8.82 -26.30 17.80
C HIS A 42 9.84 -26.10 16.67
N LEU A 43 10.83 -27.00 16.57
CA LEU A 43 11.82 -26.93 15.47
C LEU A 43 11.17 -27.24 14.13
N LEU A 44 10.33 -28.26 14.07
CA LEU A 44 9.57 -28.59 12.88
C LEU A 44 8.74 -27.38 12.41
N TRP A 45 7.97 -26.76 13.29
CA TRP A 45 7.13 -25.61 12.93
C TRP A 45 7.94 -24.39 12.52
N LYS A 46 9.12 -24.16 13.11
CA LYS A 46 10.02 -23.09 12.69
C LYS A 46 10.55 -23.33 11.27
N GLU A 47 10.95 -24.54 10.93
CA GLU A 47 11.43 -24.89 9.60
C GLU A 47 10.32 -24.83 8.55
N VAL A 48 9.16 -25.40 8.86
CA VAL A 48 7.95 -25.29 8.02
C VAL A 48 7.59 -23.83 7.76
N PHE A 49 7.61 -22.99 8.80
CA PHE A 49 7.37 -21.56 8.65
C PHE A 49 8.38 -20.92 7.69
N SER A 50 9.67 -21.13 7.92
CA SER A 50 10.75 -20.52 7.11
C SER A 50 10.72 -20.99 5.65
N ARG A 51 10.18 -22.19 5.41
CA ARG A 51 10.03 -22.74 4.06
C ARG A 51 8.89 -22.09 3.29
N HIS A 52 7.78 -21.81 3.94
CA HIS A 52 6.56 -21.33 3.28
C HIS A 52 6.35 -19.83 3.37
N TYR A 53 7.01 -19.14 4.30
CA TYR A 53 6.82 -17.72 4.56
C TYR A 53 8.14 -16.98 4.72
N ASP A 54 8.09 -15.67 4.62
CA ASP A 54 9.27 -14.83 4.86
C ASP A 54 9.68 -14.90 6.32
N VAL A 55 10.98 -14.97 6.55
CA VAL A 55 11.53 -15.02 7.90
C VAL A 55 11.42 -13.61 8.52
N PRO A 56 10.89 -13.49 9.74
CA PRO A 56 10.78 -12.21 10.41
C PRO A 56 12.13 -11.48 10.48
N SER A 57 12.11 -10.15 10.38
CA SER A 57 13.30 -9.32 10.53
C SER A 57 14.04 -9.61 11.84
N GLU A 58 15.33 -9.32 11.91
CA GLU A 58 16.13 -9.52 13.15
C GLU A 58 15.54 -8.80 14.35
N LYS A 59 15.04 -7.59 14.14
CA LYS A 59 14.37 -6.77 15.15
C LYS A 59 13.12 -7.46 15.70
N LEU A 60 12.32 -8.08 14.85
CA LEU A 60 11.14 -8.84 15.26
C LEU A 60 11.53 -10.17 15.90
N ARG A 61 12.54 -10.86 15.36
CA ARG A 61 13.05 -12.12 15.95
C ARG A 61 13.55 -11.93 17.38
N ALA A 62 14.17 -10.81 17.68
CA ALA A 62 14.60 -10.47 19.05
C ALA A 62 13.42 -10.31 20.04
N GLN A 63 12.22 -10.03 19.54
CA GLN A 63 11.00 -9.87 20.33
C GLN A 63 10.20 -11.17 20.46
N ILE A 64 10.57 -12.22 19.74
CA ILE A 64 9.88 -13.52 19.80
C ILE A 64 10.41 -14.31 21.01
N HIS A 65 9.63 -14.30 22.08
CA HIS A 65 9.99 -14.96 23.35
C HIS A 65 9.21 -16.27 23.59
N THR A 66 8.25 -16.61 22.73
CA THR A 66 7.40 -17.79 22.92
C THR A 66 7.80 -18.91 21.99
N ALA A 67 7.97 -20.13 22.54
CA ALA A 67 8.28 -21.31 21.74
C ALA A 67 7.21 -21.61 20.67
N ASP A 68 5.95 -21.29 20.97
CA ASP A 68 4.80 -21.57 20.09
C ASP A 68 4.57 -20.52 18.99
N TYR A 69 5.41 -19.49 18.90
CA TYR A 69 5.21 -18.43 17.92
C TYR A 69 5.02 -18.97 16.50
N TYR A 70 5.95 -19.80 16.03
CA TYR A 70 5.91 -20.30 14.65
C TYR A 70 4.72 -21.22 14.40
N THR A 71 4.36 -22.04 15.37
CA THR A 71 3.17 -22.89 15.31
C THR A 71 1.91 -22.07 15.15
N ASN A 72 1.75 -21.05 16.01
CA ASN A 72 0.59 -20.15 15.97
C ASN A 72 0.53 -19.36 14.67
N GLU A 73 1.65 -18.88 14.16
CA GLU A 73 1.71 -18.13 12.91
C GLU A 73 1.40 -18.99 11.69
N VAL A 74 1.87 -20.24 11.63
CA VAL A 74 1.49 -21.18 10.57
C VAL A 74 -0.02 -21.47 10.62
N HIS A 75 -0.57 -21.76 11.79
CA HIS A 75 -2.01 -21.98 11.95
C HIS A 75 -2.85 -20.75 11.56
N ARG A 76 -2.39 -19.55 11.89
CA ARG A 76 -3.05 -18.29 11.52
C ARG A 76 -3.12 -18.12 10.00
N ARG A 77 -2.00 -18.39 9.28
CA ARG A 77 -1.94 -18.28 7.82
C ARG A 77 -2.76 -19.36 7.12
N ILE A 78 -2.76 -20.59 7.63
CA ILE A 78 -3.63 -21.64 7.11
C ILE A 78 -5.12 -21.30 7.31
N ARG A 79 -5.46 -20.68 8.45
CA ARG A 79 -6.83 -20.20 8.66
C ARG A 79 -7.20 -19.12 7.66
N LEU A 80 -6.29 -18.17 7.38
CA LEU A 80 -6.47 -17.16 6.34
C LEU A 80 -6.70 -17.82 4.98
N GLN A 81 -5.85 -18.76 4.57
CA GLN A 81 -6.00 -19.50 3.32
C GLN A 81 -7.39 -20.12 3.20
N LYS A 82 -7.85 -20.84 4.22
CA LYS A 82 -9.18 -21.48 4.23
C LYS A 82 -10.31 -20.45 4.13
N LEU A 83 -10.18 -19.30 4.79
CA LEU A 83 -11.17 -18.22 4.71
C LEU A 83 -11.21 -17.61 3.31
N LEU A 84 -10.07 -17.34 2.70
CA LEU A 84 -10.00 -16.78 1.35
C LEU A 84 -10.59 -17.72 0.29
N GLN A 85 -10.41 -19.03 0.46
CA GLN A 85 -10.93 -20.08 -0.42
C GLN A 85 -12.38 -20.51 -0.11
N SER A 86 -12.96 -20.03 0.99
CA SER A 86 -14.35 -20.32 1.32
C SER A 86 -15.30 -19.63 0.35
N SER A 87 -16.41 -20.29 0.01
CA SER A 87 -17.55 -19.69 -0.70
C SER A 87 -18.60 -19.08 0.25
N ASP A 88 -18.46 -19.27 1.57
CA ASP A 88 -19.39 -18.74 2.56
C ASP A 88 -19.09 -17.27 2.89
N ILE A 89 -19.87 -16.38 2.31
CA ILE A 89 -19.77 -14.94 2.51
C ILE A 89 -20.01 -14.53 3.96
N SER A 90 -20.87 -15.25 4.68
CA SER A 90 -21.20 -14.95 6.08
C SER A 90 -20.02 -15.21 7.01
N ILE A 91 -19.27 -16.28 6.76
CA ILE A 91 -18.03 -16.57 7.49
C ILE A 91 -16.96 -15.52 7.16
N LYS A 92 -16.79 -15.19 5.88
CA LYS A 92 -15.85 -14.15 5.45
C LYS A 92 -16.13 -12.81 6.14
N ARG A 93 -17.38 -12.33 6.13
CA ARG A 93 -17.77 -11.06 6.78
C ARG A 93 -17.45 -11.04 8.27
N ARG A 94 -17.78 -12.11 9.00
CA ARG A 94 -17.47 -12.22 10.43
C ARG A 94 -15.97 -12.27 10.71
N SER A 95 -15.17 -12.67 9.74
CA SER A 95 -13.72 -12.82 9.84
C SER A 95 -12.93 -11.61 9.35
N LEU A 96 -13.57 -10.50 8.96
CA LEU A 96 -12.90 -9.31 8.40
C LEU A 96 -11.73 -8.85 9.27
N ASN A 97 -11.93 -8.69 10.57
CA ASN A 97 -10.87 -8.23 11.48
C ASN A 97 -9.67 -9.19 11.48
N SER A 98 -9.91 -10.48 11.64
CA SER A 98 -8.82 -11.48 11.69
C SER A 98 -8.10 -11.65 10.35
N VAL A 99 -8.82 -11.50 9.23
CA VAL A 99 -8.23 -11.47 7.89
C VAL A 99 -7.36 -10.25 7.71
N SER A 100 -7.87 -9.05 8.03
CA SER A 100 -7.12 -7.80 7.93
C SER A 100 -5.85 -7.81 8.77
N GLU A 101 -5.93 -8.21 10.03
CA GLU A 101 -4.77 -8.34 10.91
C GLU A 101 -3.72 -9.31 10.36
N THR A 102 -4.16 -10.42 9.77
CA THR A 102 -3.22 -11.42 9.22
C THR A 102 -2.59 -10.92 7.94
N VAL A 103 -3.34 -10.27 7.05
CA VAL A 103 -2.83 -9.67 5.81
C VAL A 103 -1.83 -8.56 6.14
N LEU A 104 -2.16 -7.67 7.07
CA LEU A 104 -1.25 -6.60 7.51
C LEU A 104 0.04 -7.16 8.12
N SER A 105 -0.05 -8.23 8.91
CA SER A 105 1.13 -8.92 9.44
C SER A 105 1.99 -9.57 8.35
N LEU A 106 1.37 -10.16 7.32
CA LEU A 106 2.10 -10.72 6.17
C LEU A 106 2.83 -9.63 5.37
N LEU A 107 2.15 -8.50 5.14
CA LEU A 107 2.73 -7.36 4.42
C LEU A 107 3.89 -6.74 5.21
N SER A 108 3.72 -6.48 6.51
CA SER A 108 4.77 -5.89 7.35
C SER A 108 6.02 -6.76 7.51
N GLN A 109 5.91 -8.06 7.27
CA GLN A 109 6.99 -9.04 7.34
C GLN A 109 7.47 -9.49 5.96
N ALA A 110 6.92 -8.95 4.89
CA ALA A 110 7.32 -9.31 3.53
C ALA A 110 8.78 -8.89 3.24
N SER A 111 9.49 -9.72 2.50
CA SER A 111 10.83 -9.39 2.03
C SER A 111 10.77 -8.17 1.11
N PRO A 112 11.74 -7.24 1.18
CA PRO A 112 11.84 -6.11 0.25
C PRO A 112 11.95 -6.52 -1.21
N ASP A 113 12.50 -7.71 -1.48
CA ASP A 113 12.53 -8.27 -2.82
C ASP A 113 11.18 -8.90 -3.19
N GLN A 114 10.42 -8.19 -4.03
CA GLN A 114 9.12 -8.63 -4.52
C GLN A 114 9.10 -10.02 -5.14
N CYS A 115 10.17 -10.36 -5.87
CA CYS A 115 10.23 -11.59 -6.63
C CYS A 115 10.44 -12.80 -5.73
N SER A 116 11.12 -12.60 -4.59
CA SER A 116 11.45 -13.66 -3.64
C SER A 116 10.51 -13.73 -2.44
N SER A 117 9.70 -12.70 -2.17
CA SER A 117 8.80 -12.68 -1.02
C SER A 117 7.73 -13.76 -1.10
N LYS A 118 7.83 -14.73 -0.19
CA LYS A 118 6.86 -15.81 -0.04
C LYS A 118 5.52 -15.31 0.50
N ASN A 119 5.55 -14.28 1.35
CA ASN A 119 4.34 -13.66 1.90
C ASN A 119 3.53 -12.99 0.79
N LEU A 120 4.17 -12.24 -0.11
CA LEU A 120 3.47 -11.62 -1.24
C LEU A 120 2.95 -12.66 -2.23
N GLN A 121 3.74 -13.71 -2.51
CA GLN A 121 3.30 -14.82 -3.35
C GLN A 121 2.07 -15.52 -2.74
N PHE A 122 2.07 -15.78 -1.44
CA PHE A 122 0.93 -16.34 -0.72
C PHE A 122 -0.32 -15.46 -0.84
N LEU A 123 -0.18 -14.16 -0.57
CA LEU A 123 -1.31 -13.23 -0.67
C LEU A 123 -1.84 -13.13 -2.09
N ARG A 124 -0.98 -13.01 -3.09
CA ARG A 124 -1.38 -12.95 -4.50
C ARG A 124 -2.05 -14.25 -4.94
N HIS A 125 -1.53 -15.39 -4.51
CA HIS A 125 -2.11 -16.69 -4.88
C HIS A 125 -3.51 -16.88 -4.30
N TYR A 126 -3.69 -16.70 -3.00
CA TYR A 126 -4.95 -17.01 -2.33
C TYR A 126 -5.97 -15.88 -2.34
N PHE A 127 -5.53 -14.62 -2.23
CA PHE A 127 -6.45 -13.48 -2.24
C PHE A 127 -6.99 -13.21 -3.65
N CYS A 128 -6.14 -13.40 -4.67
CA CYS A 128 -6.45 -13.13 -6.07
C CYS A 128 -6.81 -14.39 -6.86
N ASP A 129 -7.13 -15.50 -6.21
CA ASP A 129 -7.63 -16.70 -6.86
C ASP A 129 -8.87 -16.35 -7.72
N PRO A 130 -8.84 -16.61 -9.04
CA PRO A 130 -9.93 -16.24 -9.95
C PRO A 130 -11.31 -16.75 -9.52
N GLN A 131 -11.38 -17.89 -8.83
CA GLN A 131 -12.64 -18.44 -8.35
C GLN A 131 -13.23 -17.65 -7.18
N HIS A 132 -12.40 -17.02 -6.36
CA HIS A 132 -12.80 -16.36 -5.12
C HIS A 132 -12.52 -14.85 -5.13
N LEU A 133 -11.79 -14.32 -6.12
CA LEU A 133 -11.37 -12.93 -6.21
C LEU A 133 -12.52 -11.96 -5.98
N ARG A 134 -13.63 -12.15 -6.72
CA ARG A 134 -14.80 -11.27 -6.61
C ARG A 134 -15.37 -11.27 -5.18
N GLN A 135 -15.56 -12.43 -4.59
CA GLN A 135 -16.10 -12.53 -3.22
C GLN A 135 -15.13 -11.97 -2.17
N ASN A 136 -13.83 -12.20 -2.35
CA ASN A 136 -12.81 -11.64 -1.47
C ASN A 136 -12.79 -10.12 -1.56
N ALA A 137 -12.84 -9.56 -2.78
CA ALA A 137 -12.90 -8.12 -2.99
C ALA A 137 -14.19 -7.53 -2.38
N ASP A 138 -15.36 -8.09 -2.68
CA ASP A 138 -16.64 -7.60 -2.20
C ASP A 138 -16.73 -7.59 -0.66
N VAL A 139 -16.10 -8.55 0.03
CA VAL A 139 -16.15 -8.63 1.49
C VAL A 139 -15.03 -7.88 2.17
N PHE A 140 -13.81 -7.97 1.66
CA PHE A 140 -12.64 -7.46 2.37
C PHE A 140 -12.15 -6.11 1.89
N LEU A 141 -12.40 -5.75 0.62
CA LEU A 141 -11.92 -4.49 0.04
C LEU A 141 -13.04 -3.45 -0.09
N PHE A 142 -14.28 -3.86 -0.35
CA PHE A 142 -15.37 -2.97 -0.71
C PHE A 142 -16.46 -2.88 0.37
N SER A 143 -16.05 -2.90 1.64
CA SER A 143 -16.96 -2.80 2.79
C SER A 143 -16.80 -1.49 3.58
N SER A 144 -16.17 -0.46 3.00
CA SER A 144 -16.11 0.89 3.54
C SER A 144 -17.44 1.66 3.31
N SER A 145 -17.64 2.75 4.03
CA SER A 145 -18.84 3.60 3.88
C SER A 145 -18.95 4.22 2.48
N LEU A 146 -17.85 4.37 1.78
CA LEU A 146 -17.81 4.89 0.42
C LEU A 146 -18.63 4.03 -0.55
N TYR A 147 -18.52 2.70 -0.44
CA TYR A 147 -19.25 1.76 -1.28
C TYR A 147 -20.75 1.70 -0.97
N ASP A 148 -21.12 1.93 0.28
CA ASP A 148 -22.52 2.08 0.68
C ASP A 148 -23.15 3.32 0.04
N ASN A 149 -22.50 4.46 0.16
CA ASN A 149 -22.94 5.73 -0.43
C ASN A 149 -23.03 5.68 -1.96
N ALA A 150 -22.16 4.90 -2.61
CA ALA A 150 -22.18 4.71 -4.07
C ALA A 150 -23.35 3.86 -4.56
N GLY A 151 -24.23 3.39 -3.67
CA GLY A 151 -25.42 2.59 -4.03
C GLY A 151 -25.07 1.22 -4.60
N SER A 152 -23.98 0.64 -4.19
CA SER A 152 -23.59 -0.71 -4.58
C SER A 152 -24.47 -1.71 -3.84
N SER A 153 -25.60 -2.09 -4.45
CA SER A 153 -26.63 -2.95 -3.84
C SER A 153 -26.14 -4.33 -3.40
N ASP A 154 -25.00 -4.77 -3.93
CA ASP A 154 -24.42 -6.08 -3.59
C ASP A 154 -23.38 -5.99 -2.46
N ASN A 155 -22.90 -4.78 -2.14
CA ASN A 155 -21.91 -4.57 -1.10
C ASN A 155 -22.61 -4.11 0.19
N ILE A 156 -22.58 -4.95 1.20
CA ILE A 156 -23.04 -4.60 2.53
C ILE A 156 -21.83 -4.05 3.27
N PRO A 157 -21.85 -2.77 3.69
CA PRO A 157 -20.74 -2.20 4.43
C PRO A 157 -20.49 -2.98 5.72
N ALA A 158 -19.28 -2.89 6.23
CA ALA A 158 -18.96 -3.47 7.52
C ALA A 158 -19.84 -2.80 8.59
N SER A 159 -20.39 -3.61 9.50
CA SER A 159 -21.37 -3.16 10.51
C SER A 159 -20.77 -2.21 11.56
N THR A 160 -19.45 -2.09 11.60
CA THR A 160 -18.74 -1.26 12.56
C THR A 160 -17.80 -0.30 11.85
N TYR A 161 -17.64 0.89 12.41
CA TYR A 161 -16.65 1.88 11.91
C TYR A 161 -15.25 1.29 11.79
N ASN A 162 -14.80 0.52 12.78
CA ASN A 162 -13.48 -0.13 12.69
C ASN A 162 -13.39 -1.11 11.53
N GLY A 163 -14.44 -1.87 11.25
CA GLY A 163 -14.48 -2.77 10.09
C GLY A 163 -14.43 -2.00 8.76
N GLN A 164 -15.10 -0.86 8.66
CA GLN A 164 -15.05 0.01 7.48
C GLN A 164 -13.63 0.54 7.25
N GLN A 165 -12.97 1.02 8.31
CA GLN A 165 -11.59 1.49 8.27
C GLN A 165 -10.61 0.36 7.87
N LEU A 166 -10.79 -0.87 8.37
CA LEU A 166 -9.96 -2.01 8.00
C LEU A 166 -10.16 -2.43 6.54
N SER A 167 -11.38 -2.40 6.05
CA SER A 167 -11.67 -2.67 4.63
C SER A 167 -11.01 -1.63 3.73
N ALA A 168 -11.15 -0.34 4.06
CA ALA A 168 -10.52 0.74 3.33
C ALA A 168 -8.99 0.65 3.35
N GLN A 169 -8.39 0.27 4.49
CA GLN A 169 -6.96 0.00 4.62
C GLN A 169 -6.52 -1.13 3.70
N MET A 170 -7.22 -2.25 3.73
CA MET A 170 -6.90 -3.38 2.86
C MET A 170 -7.03 -3.03 1.39
N HIS A 171 -8.05 -2.28 1.00
CA HIS A 171 -8.24 -1.83 -0.37
C HIS A 171 -7.11 -0.90 -0.83
N SER A 172 -6.73 0.06 0.02
CA SER A 172 -5.61 0.96 -0.26
C SER A 172 -4.29 0.20 -0.44
N LEU A 173 -4.03 -0.80 0.39
CA LEU A 173 -2.81 -1.61 0.31
C LEU A 173 -2.84 -2.66 -0.82
N PHE A 174 -4.02 -3.18 -1.14
CA PHE A 174 -4.19 -4.07 -2.29
C PHE A 174 -3.82 -3.37 -3.60
N GLY A 175 -4.03 -2.08 -3.67
CA GLY A 175 -3.90 -1.27 -4.86
C GLY A 175 -5.26 -1.09 -5.53
N VAL A 176 -5.68 0.17 -5.62
CA VAL A 176 -6.97 0.52 -6.20
C VAL A 176 -6.93 0.31 -7.71
N SER A 177 -7.35 -0.86 -8.16
CA SER A 177 -7.54 -1.16 -9.56
C SER A 177 -8.96 -0.77 -9.98
N ILE A 178 -9.06 0.21 -10.86
CA ILE A 178 -10.36 0.67 -11.38
C ILE A 178 -10.96 -0.35 -12.35
N GLU A 179 -10.14 -1.19 -12.97
CA GLU A 179 -10.60 -2.22 -13.90
C GLU A 179 -11.35 -3.37 -13.21
N ALA A 180 -11.05 -3.65 -11.94
CA ALA A 180 -11.71 -4.70 -11.18
C ALA A 180 -13.16 -4.36 -10.81
N THR A 181 -13.55 -3.08 -10.86
CA THR A 181 -14.92 -2.63 -10.61
C THR A 181 -15.67 -2.55 -11.93
N ALA A 182 -16.83 -3.19 -12.02
CA ALA A 182 -17.69 -3.10 -13.20
C ALA A 182 -17.87 -1.63 -13.61
N ARG A 183 -17.81 -1.32 -14.91
CA ARG A 183 -17.78 0.06 -15.45
C ARG A 183 -18.79 1.03 -14.84
N THR A 184 -19.98 0.58 -14.49
CA THR A 184 -21.02 1.38 -13.84
C THR A 184 -20.73 1.65 -12.38
N ARG A 185 -20.14 0.69 -11.64
CA ARG A 185 -19.76 0.84 -10.23
C ARG A 185 -18.56 1.76 -10.06
N SER A 186 -17.56 1.65 -10.92
CA SER A 186 -16.37 2.49 -10.86
C SER A 186 -16.71 3.97 -11.05
N HIS A 187 -17.63 4.27 -11.94
CA HIS A 187 -18.06 5.65 -12.16
C HIS A 187 -18.73 6.24 -10.90
N SER A 188 -19.67 5.49 -10.30
CA SER A 188 -20.37 5.94 -9.10
C SER A 188 -19.41 6.10 -7.91
N THR A 189 -18.60 5.09 -7.63
CA THR A 189 -17.64 5.11 -6.52
C THR A 189 -16.64 6.25 -6.64
N HIS A 190 -16.13 6.52 -7.85
CA HIS A 190 -15.23 7.63 -8.11
C HIS A 190 -15.88 8.99 -7.83
N CYS A 191 -17.14 9.20 -8.21
CA CYS A 191 -17.84 10.45 -7.95
C CYS A 191 -18.04 10.69 -6.45
N PHE A 192 -18.33 9.65 -5.66
CA PHE A 192 -18.42 9.74 -4.21
C PHE A 192 -17.05 9.92 -3.54
N ALA A 193 -16.02 9.24 -4.04
CA ALA A 193 -14.66 9.42 -3.57
C ALA A 193 -14.20 10.88 -3.77
N ARG A 194 -14.50 11.45 -4.93
CA ARG A 194 -14.23 12.85 -5.26
C ARG A 194 -14.94 13.80 -4.32
N SER A 195 -16.22 13.53 -4.04
CA SER A 195 -16.99 14.28 -3.06
C SER A 195 -16.32 14.29 -1.68
N LYS A 196 -15.84 13.14 -1.20
CA LYS A 196 -15.11 13.04 0.09
C LYS A 196 -13.76 13.77 0.06
N VAL A 197 -13.05 13.76 -1.06
CA VAL A 197 -11.74 14.42 -1.21
C VAL A 197 -11.89 15.94 -1.27
N TYR A 198 -12.90 16.46 -1.96
CA TYR A 198 -13.08 17.90 -2.16
C TYR A 198 -13.96 18.58 -1.12
N ASP A 199 -14.51 17.86 -0.16
CA ASP A 199 -15.32 18.43 0.92
C ASP A 199 -14.43 19.15 1.94
N LEU A 200 -14.46 20.48 1.95
CA LEU A 200 -13.69 21.29 2.88
C LEU A 200 -14.04 21.06 4.35
N ARG A 201 -15.23 20.53 4.67
CA ARG A 201 -15.59 20.18 6.04
C ARG A 201 -14.75 19.04 6.61
N GLU A 202 -14.17 18.24 5.72
CA GLU A 202 -13.32 17.09 6.05
C GLU A 202 -11.88 17.51 6.44
N TYR A 203 -11.56 18.81 6.44
CA TYR A 203 -10.22 19.32 6.69
C TYR A 203 -10.19 20.35 7.80
N SER A 204 -9.28 20.20 8.73
CA SER A 204 -9.10 21.08 9.88
C SER A 204 -7.65 21.09 10.33
N ALA A 205 -7.09 22.27 10.57
CA ALA A 205 -5.75 22.41 11.13
C ALA A 205 -5.63 21.78 12.53
N ALA A 206 -6.67 21.90 13.35
CA ALA A 206 -6.65 21.43 14.74
C ALA A 206 -6.90 19.93 14.86
N LEU A 207 -7.80 19.37 14.06
CA LEU A 207 -8.27 18.00 14.26
C LEU A 207 -7.50 16.98 13.41
N ASN A 208 -7.26 17.27 12.14
CA ASN A 208 -6.61 16.33 11.24
C ASN A 208 -5.43 16.91 10.45
N LYS A 209 -4.95 18.11 10.83
CA LYS A 209 -3.77 18.77 10.24
C LYS A 209 -3.81 18.83 8.71
N TRP A 210 -5.01 19.03 8.14
CA TRP A 210 -5.24 19.08 6.68
C TRP A 210 -4.91 17.76 5.93
N GLY A 211 -4.59 16.69 6.67
CA GLY A 211 -4.20 15.41 6.08
C GLY A 211 -5.32 14.36 6.17
N PRO A 212 -5.05 13.14 5.69
CA PRO A 212 -5.98 12.02 5.78
C PRO A 212 -5.92 11.37 7.18
N PHE A 213 -6.06 12.19 8.21
CA PHE A 213 -6.05 11.75 9.59
C PHE A 213 -7.45 11.84 10.19
N LYS A 214 -7.70 11.03 11.20
CA LYS A 214 -8.94 11.05 11.98
C LYS A 214 -9.12 12.38 12.68
N HIS A 215 -10.38 12.79 12.82
CA HIS A 215 -10.75 14.05 13.49
C HIS A 215 -10.68 13.96 15.02
N ASP A 216 -9.70 13.25 15.56
CA ASP A 216 -9.50 13.05 17.00
C ASP A 216 -8.26 13.76 17.57
N GLY A 217 -7.55 14.50 16.73
CA GLY A 217 -6.30 15.20 17.11
C GLY A 217 -5.09 14.28 17.36
N LYS A 218 -5.25 12.95 17.24
CA LYS A 218 -4.20 11.97 17.52
C LYS A 218 -3.38 11.55 16.31
N CYS A 219 -3.67 12.14 15.14
CA CYS A 219 -3.00 11.84 13.87
C CYS A 219 -3.09 10.35 13.45
N GLY A 220 -4.08 9.61 13.95
CA GLY A 220 -4.38 8.28 13.44
C GLY A 220 -4.89 8.35 12.01
N VAL A 221 -4.43 7.46 11.12
CA VAL A 221 -4.82 7.47 9.70
C VAL A 221 -6.33 7.23 9.55
N ASP A 222 -7.00 8.07 8.77
CA ASP A 222 -8.35 7.81 8.26
C ASP A 222 -8.25 7.04 6.93
N TRP A 223 -8.37 5.73 7.02
CA TRP A 223 -8.21 4.87 5.86
C TRP A 223 -9.31 5.04 4.81
N GLU A 224 -10.51 5.43 5.19
CA GLU A 224 -11.55 5.76 4.20
C GLU A 224 -11.22 7.04 3.41
N LYS A 225 -10.51 7.98 4.05
CA LYS A 225 -10.00 9.17 3.35
C LYS A 225 -8.85 8.80 2.40
N VAL A 226 -7.92 7.94 2.86
CA VAL A 226 -6.84 7.41 2.01
C VAL A 226 -7.41 6.65 0.82
N GLU A 227 -8.38 5.76 1.05
CA GLU A 227 -9.07 5.02 -0.01
C GLU A 227 -9.70 5.96 -1.05
N ALA A 228 -10.42 6.99 -0.59
CA ALA A 228 -11.03 7.98 -1.47
C ALA A 228 -10.00 8.72 -2.33
N ILE A 229 -8.89 9.16 -1.72
CA ILE A 229 -7.78 9.81 -2.43
C ILE A 229 -7.20 8.87 -3.48
N MET A 230 -6.94 7.62 -3.14
CA MET A 230 -6.37 6.64 -4.09
C MET A 230 -7.33 6.31 -5.24
N ILE A 231 -8.65 6.24 -4.98
CA ILE A 231 -9.64 6.04 -6.04
C ILE A 231 -9.63 7.23 -7.01
N VAL A 232 -9.60 8.46 -6.50
CA VAL A 232 -9.56 9.66 -7.35
C VAL A 232 -8.28 9.70 -8.17
N LEU A 233 -7.12 9.49 -7.54
CA LEU A 233 -5.83 9.49 -8.22
C LEU A 233 -5.74 8.36 -9.26
N GLY A 234 -6.13 7.14 -8.89
CA GLY A 234 -6.10 5.99 -9.79
C GLY A 234 -6.96 6.19 -11.03
N TYR A 235 -8.18 6.73 -10.84
CA TYR A 235 -9.06 7.08 -11.97
C TYR A 235 -8.43 8.15 -12.88
N ASN A 236 -7.89 9.21 -12.31
CA ASN A 236 -7.29 10.28 -13.08
C ASN A 236 -6.03 9.83 -13.82
N MET A 237 -5.22 8.97 -13.20
CA MET A 237 -4.05 8.36 -13.85
C MET A 237 -4.46 7.46 -15.02
N GLN A 238 -5.53 6.69 -14.87
CA GLN A 238 -6.08 5.87 -15.96
C GLN A 238 -6.57 6.75 -17.10
N GLN A 239 -7.33 7.81 -16.81
CA GLN A 239 -7.79 8.76 -17.83
C GLN A 239 -6.61 9.43 -18.55
N PHE A 240 -5.57 9.78 -17.80
CA PHE A 240 -4.35 10.33 -18.37
C PHE A 240 -3.62 9.32 -19.25
N SER A 241 -3.47 8.07 -18.81
CA SER A 241 -2.85 6.99 -19.58
C SER A 241 -3.57 6.75 -20.92
N ILE A 242 -4.90 6.71 -20.90
CA ILE A 242 -5.73 6.58 -22.10
C ILE A 242 -5.49 7.75 -23.07
N ARG A 243 -5.51 8.99 -22.56
CA ARG A 243 -5.33 10.20 -23.38
C ARG A 243 -3.91 10.36 -23.92
N SER A 244 -2.92 9.85 -23.21
CA SER A 244 -1.52 9.91 -23.60
C SER A 244 -1.06 8.71 -24.43
N ASN A 245 -1.98 7.86 -24.91
CA ASN A 245 -1.67 6.65 -25.66
C ASN A 245 -0.71 5.69 -24.94
N GLY A 246 -0.86 5.55 -23.63
CA GLY A 246 -0.04 4.65 -22.82
C GLY A 246 1.34 5.19 -22.49
N LEU A 247 1.59 6.48 -22.69
CA LEU A 247 2.85 7.14 -22.26
C LEU A 247 3.06 7.13 -20.74
N PHE A 248 2.03 6.80 -19.97
CA PHE A 248 2.10 6.70 -18.53
C PHE A 248 1.67 5.30 -18.10
N PRO A 249 2.59 4.43 -17.63
CA PRO A 249 2.22 3.11 -17.15
C PRO A 249 1.29 3.23 -15.94
N MET A 250 0.33 2.32 -15.85
CA MET A 250 -0.50 2.22 -14.66
C MET A 250 0.39 1.94 -13.46
N VAL A 251 0.22 2.73 -12.42
CA VAL A 251 0.76 2.44 -11.09
C VAL A 251 -0.22 1.48 -10.40
N TRP A 252 0.28 0.57 -9.58
CA TRP A 252 -0.52 -0.43 -8.87
C TRP A 252 -1.19 -1.47 -9.80
N ASP A 253 -0.46 -1.94 -10.78
CA ASP A 253 -0.93 -2.98 -11.70
C ASP A 253 -0.93 -4.38 -11.06
N ARG A 254 -0.22 -4.55 -9.94
CA ARG A 254 -0.14 -5.81 -9.21
C ARG A 254 -0.68 -5.68 -7.79
N PRO A 255 -1.45 -6.68 -7.33
CA PRO A 255 -1.95 -6.69 -5.97
C PRO A 255 -0.84 -6.57 -4.93
N PHE A 256 -1.05 -5.68 -3.95
CA PHE A 256 -0.14 -5.37 -2.85
C PHE A 256 1.23 -4.80 -3.27
N GLU A 257 1.34 -4.27 -4.50
CA GLU A 257 2.56 -3.61 -4.94
C GLU A 257 2.77 -2.32 -4.16
N GLY A 258 3.98 -2.14 -3.60
CA GLY A 258 4.28 -0.98 -2.77
C GLY A 258 3.76 -1.03 -1.32
N ALA A 259 3.05 -2.09 -0.93
CA ALA A 259 2.44 -2.21 0.40
C ALA A 259 3.31 -2.93 1.45
N TYR A 260 4.58 -3.15 1.21
CA TYR A 260 5.53 -3.86 2.08
C TYR A 260 6.73 -2.96 2.42
N PRO A 261 7.54 -3.30 3.43
CA PRO A 261 8.64 -2.46 3.87
C PRO A 261 9.66 -2.18 2.77
N ASP A 262 10.26 -1.00 2.83
CA ASP A 262 11.38 -0.57 1.98
C ASP A 262 11.10 -0.54 0.46
N THR A 263 9.85 -0.53 0.05
CA THR A 263 9.46 -0.43 -1.37
C THR A 263 9.82 0.90 -2.01
N TYR A 264 9.98 1.94 -1.20
CA TYR A 264 10.40 3.26 -1.62
C TYR A 264 11.93 3.37 -1.80
N LEU A 265 12.70 2.45 -1.21
CA LEU A 265 14.13 2.39 -1.44
C LEU A 265 14.34 1.98 -2.90
N ALA A 266 14.69 2.98 -3.69
CA ALA A 266 14.74 2.93 -5.12
C ALA A 266 15.33 1.61 -5.65
N GLN A 267 14.48 0.79 -6.19
CA GLN A 267 14.96 -0.12 -7.20
C GLN A 267 15.29 0.77 -8.40
N GLU A 268 16.56 0.91 -8.71
CA GLU A 268 17.05 1.48 -9.96
C GLU A 268 16.56 0.63 -11.13
N ARG A 269 15.26 0.67 -11.39
CA ARG A 269 14.71 0.19 -12.65
C ARG A 269 14.61 1.42 -13.52
N PRO A 270 15.44 1.55 -14.56
CA PRO A 270 15.20 2.54 -15.59
C PRO A 270 13.78 2.30 -16.08
N GLY A 271 12.90 3.26 -15.86
CA GLY A 271 11.55 3.21 -16.39
C GLY A 271 11.64 3.20 -17.93
N PRO A 272 10.68 2.62 -18.66
CA PRO A 272 10.67 2.59 -20.13
C PRO A 272 10.76 4.00 -20.76
N PHE A 273 10.69 5.06 -19.96
CA PHE A 273 10.77 6.45 -20.38
C PHE A 273 12.11 7.13 -20.08
N ASP A 274 12.97 6.52 -19.27
CA ASP A 274 14.30 7.10 -18.98
C ASP A 274 15.19 7.07 -20.23
N GLU A 275 14.95 6.12 -21.15
CA GLU A 275 15.59 6.08 -22.46
C GLU A 275 15.17 7.24 -23.43
N TYR A 276 13.96 7.80 -23.25
CA TYR A 276 13.47 8.88 -24.11
C TYR A 276 13.93 10.26 -23.67
N PHE A 277 14.28 10.44 -22.38
CA PHE A 277 14.55 11.76 -21.80
C PHE A 277 15.98 11.96 -21.32
N GLU A 278 16.75 10.90 -21.12
CA GLU A 278 18.17 11.01 -20.76
C GLU A 278 18.97 9.91 -21.47
N LYS A 279 19.67 10.29 -22.53
CA LYS A 279 20.93 9.60 -22.82
C LYS A 279 21.95 10.18 -21.83
N PRO A 280 22.39 9.43 -20.83
CA PRO A 280 23.51 9.89 -20.01
C PRO A 280 24.74 9.81 -20.90
N TYR A 281 25.28 10.95 -21.26
CA TYR A 281 26.68 11.00 -21.68
C TYR A 281 27.52 10.69 -20.44
N LEU A 282 27.71 9.43 -20.17
CA LEU A 282 28.64 8.92 -19.17
C LEU A 282 30.06 9.12 -19.70
N PHE A 283 30.63 10.29 -19.46
CA PHE A 283 32.07 10.40 -19.40
C PHE A 283 32.53 9.80 -18.08
N ARG A 284 33.00 8.55 -18.13
CA ARG A 284 33.81 7.99 -17.06
C ARG A 284 35.13 8.76 -17.00
N LEU A 285 35.25 9.65 -16.04
CA LEU A 285 36.55 10.15 -15.62
C LEU A 285 37.20 9.12 -14.69
N PRO A 286 38.54 8.91 -14.78
CA PRO A 286 39.26 7.97 -13.94
C PRO A 286 39.26 8.44 -12.48
N ARG A 287 39.02 7.47 -11.60
CA ARG A 287 38.98 7.59 -10.16
C ARG A 287 40.34 8.01 -9.63
N LEU A 288 40.45 9.22 -9.09
CA LEU A 288 41.58 9.63 -8.25
C LEU A 288 41.13 9.52 -6.78
N GLU A 289 42.00 8.86 -6.03
CA GLU A 289 41.84 8.46 -4.64
C GLU A 289 41.90 9.67 -3.71
N ALA A 290 40.74 10.07 -3.19
CA ALA A 290 40.54 10.58 -1.86
C ALA A 290 39.15 10.09 -1.47
N GLN A 291 38.96 9.51 -0.29
CA GLN A 291 37.61 9.17 0.17
C GLN A 291 36.85 10.50 0.31
N PRO A 292 35.96 10.83 -0.63
CA PRO A 292 35.11 12.00 -0.46
C PRO A 292 34.12 11.67 0.66
N ASP A 293 33.74 12.69 1.40
CA ASP A 293 32.56 12.62 2.27
C ASP A 293 31.42 11.94 1.52
N PRO A 294 30.63 11.07 2.19
CA PRO A 294 29.53 10.40 1.54
C PRO A 294 28.67 11.45 0.83
N PRO A 295 28.25 11.19 -0.40
CA PRO A 295 27.42 12.15 -1.12
C PRO A 295 26.16 12.46 -0.30
N LEU A 296 25.68 13.71 -0.32
CA LEU A 296 24.51 14.13 0.46
C LEU A 296 23.31 13.21 0.25
N GLU A 297 23.18 12.66 -0.94
CA GLU A 297 22.15 11.69 -1.29
C GLU A 297 22.22 10.39 -0.44
N ALA A 298 23.40 9.99 0.00
CA ALA A 298 23.57 8.80 0.87
C ALA A 298 23.15 9.07 2.34
N MET A 299 23.04 10.36 2.72
CA MET A 299 22.59 10.79 4.04
C MET A 299 21.13 11.25 4.04
N ASP A 300 20.46 11.20 2.89
CA ASP A 300 19.06 11.59 2.72
C ASP A 300 18.12 10.43 3.05
N PRO A 301 17.47 10.39 4.24
CA PRO A 301 16.59 9.31 4.62
C PRO A 301 15.25 9.34 3.87
N TYR A 302 14.94 10.45 3.19
CA TYR A 302 13.67 10.62 2.45
C TYR A 302 13.80 10.29 0.96
N GLY A 303 15.03 10.15 0.43
CA GLY A 303 15.27 9.90 -0.98
C GLY A 303 14.76 11.02 -1.89
N VAL A 304 14.95 12.27 -1.49
CA VAL A 304 14.39 13.46 -2.18
C VAL A 304 15.05 13.70 -3.54
N THR A 305 16.37 13.40 -3.64
CA THR A 305 17.11 13.61 -4.90
C THR A 305 16.59 12.69 -6.00
N GLY A 306 16.28 13.26 -7.16
CA GLY A 306 15.86 12.49 -8.32
C GLY A 306 14.89 13.21 -9.25
N THR A 307 14.35 12.44 -10.18
CA THR A 307 13.30 12.90 -11.09
C THR A 307 11.96 12.41 -10.61
N TRP A 308 11.11 13.34 -10.21
CA TRP A 308 9.78 13.06 -9.71
C TRP A 308 8.74 13.33 -10.81
N ARG A 309 7.84 12.39 -11.01
CA ARG A 309 6.69 12.58 -11.90
C ARG A 309 5.46 12.79 -11.03
N ARG A 310 4.80 13.93 -11.22
CA ARG A 310 3.63 14.33 -10.46
C ARG A 310 2.42 14.47 -11.39
N VAL A 311 1.36 13.76 -11.11
CA VAL A 311 0.05 14.00 -11.72
C VAL A 311 -0.73 14.92 -10.79
N VAL A 312 -1.10 16.08 -11.28
CA VAL A 312 -1.91 17.05 -10.54
C VAL A 312 -3.32 17.00 -11.10
N CYS A 313 -4.28 16.81 -10.21
CA CYS A 313 -5.69 16.75 -10.53
C CYS A 313 -6.43 17.79 -9.69
N PHE A 314 -7.33 18.55 -10.30
CA PHE A 314 -8.11 19.55 -9.60
C PHE A 314 -9.44 19.79 -10.29
N LEU A 315 -10.46 20.13 -9.49
CA LEU A 315 -11.73 20.66 -10.00
C LEU A 315 -11.54 22.11 -10.50
N ASP A 316 -12.32 22.49 -11.49
CA ASP A 316 -12.46 23.91 -11.81
C ASP A 316 -12.89 24.69 -10.57
N TYR A 317 -12.39 25.93 -10.44
CA TYR A 317 -12.68 26.76 -9.27
C TYR A 317 -14.17 27.01 -9.08
N GLY A 318 -14.92 27.22 -10.16
CA GLY A 318 -16.36 27.42 -10.12
C GLY A 318 -17.11 26.20 -9.59
N ASP A 319 -16.75 25.02 -10.07
CA ASP A 319 -17.32 23.74 -9.60
C ASP A 319 -16.96 23.46 -8.14
N PHE A 320 -15.70 23.67 -7.76
CA PHE A 320 -15.24 23.53 -6.39
C PHE A 320 -15.95 24.49 -5.43
N TYR A 321 -16.11 25.76 -5.83
CA TYR A 321 -16.84 26.76 -5.04
C TYR A 321 -18.31 26.41 -4.92
N ALA A 322 -18.95 26.04 -6.02
CA ALA A 322 -20.36 25.65 -6.03
C ALA A 322 -20.60 24.42 -5.12
N PHE A 323 -19.72 23.44 -5.16
CA PHE A 323 -19.83 22.25 -4.33
C PHE A 323 -19.74 22.56 -2.83
N ASN A 324 -18.81 23.45 -2.42
CA ASN A 324 -18.58 23.70 -1.01
C ASN A 324 -19.48 24.79 -0.41
N PHE A 325 -19.88 25.80 -1.20
CA PHE A 325 -20.50 27.03 -0.67
C PHE A 325 -21.87 27.37 -1.23
N ALA A 326 -22.22 26.93 -2.45
CA ALA A 326 -23.50 27.34 -3.06
C ALA A 326 -24.73 26.66 -2.42
N ASN A 327 -24.58 25.49 -1.81
CA ASN A 327 -25.64 24.73 -1.17
C ASN A 327 -25.48 24.70 0.36
N SER A 328 -25.14 25.80 0.97
CA SER A 328 -24.83 25.95 2.40
C SER A 328 -25.98 25.76 3.38
N ARG A 329 -27.03 25.01 3.02
CA ARG A 329 -28.06 24.58 3.96
C ARG A 329 -27.65 23.25 4.59
N ASP A 330 -27.06 23.34 5.77
CA ASP A 330 -27.09 22.40 6.90
C ASP A 330 -27.06 20.90 6.58
N ASP A 331 -26.10 20.44 5.78
CA ASP A 331 -25.94 19.01 5.59
C ASP A 331 -24.82 18.49 6.45
N GLU A 332 -25.15 17.99 7.64
CA GLU A 332 -24.26 17.17 8.45
C GLU A 332 -23.99 15.78 7.80
N GLY A 333 -24.70 15.47 6.73
CA GLY A 333 -24.62 14.20 6.01
C GLY A 333 -23.56 14.15 4.91
N PRO A 334 -23.39 12.99 4.26
CA PRO A 334 -22.52 12.83 3.09
C PRO A 334 -22.91 13.79 1.97
N ARG A 335 -21.91 14.44 1.37
CA ARG A 335 -22.14 15.31 0.21
C ARG A 335 -22.62 14.54 -1.01
N ARG A 336 -23.25 15.24 -1.93
CA ARG A 336 -23.63 14.69 -3.25
C ARG A 336 -22.39 14.28 -4.03
N PRO A 337 -22.49 13.24 -4.89
CA PRO A 337 -21.38 12.86 -5.75
C PRO A 337 -21.00 14.00 -6.69
N ILE A 338 -19.70 14.12 -6.98
CA ILE A 338 -19.15 15.05 -7.97
C ILE A 338 -18.92 14.28 -9.26
N ASP A 339 -19.64 14.59 -10.32
CA ASP A 339 -19.53 13.97 -11.64
C ASP A 339 -18.80 14.83 -12.68
N THR A 340 -18.50 16.09 -12.35
CA THR A 340 -17.69 16.98 -13.19
C THR A 340 -16.28 16.45 -13.37
N GLN A 341 -15.71 16.66 -14.56
CA GLN A 341 -14.36 16.21 -14.86
C GLN A 341 -13.30 17.09 -14.21
N GLU A 342 -12.25 16.46 -13.71
CA GLU A 342 -11.08 17.17 -13.22
C GLU A 342 -10.13 17.53 -14.34
N ALA A 343 -9.44 18.66 -14.20
CA ALA A 343 -8.27 18.96 -14.99
C ALA A 343 -7.10 18.09 -14.52
N ILE A 344 -6.37 17.51 -15.45
CA ILE A 344 -5.23 16.64 -15.15
C ILE A 344 -3.99 17.22 -15.82
N ARG A 345 -2.93 17.42 -15.04
CA ARG A 345 -1.64 17.91 -15.53
C ARG A 345 -0.52 16.99 -15.07
N LEU A 346 0.41 16.68 -15.98
CA LEU A 346 1.64 15.99 -15.65
C LEU A 346 2.77 17.00 -15.47
N ILE A 347 3.41 16.94 -14.33
CA ILE A 347 4.53 17.79 -13.96
C ILE A 347 5.76 16.89 -13.72
N ILE A 348 6.88 17.26 -14.27
CA ILE A 348 8.17 16.64 -13.99
C ILE A 348 8.97 17.60 -13.10
N MET A 349 9.42 17.09 -11.96
CA MET A 349 10.28 17.81 -11.05
C MET A 349 11.64 17.11 -11.01
N LYS A 350 12.71 17.89 -11.15
CA LYS A 350 14.07 17.43 -10.88
C LYS A 350 14.53 18.08 -9.61
N ILE A 351 14.77 17.27 -8.60
CA ILE A 351 15.11 17.75 -7.24
C ILE A 351 16.49 17.23 -6.88
N LYS A 352 17.27 18.06 -6.21
CA LYS A 352 18.58 17.73 -5.68
C LYS A 352 18.71 18.27 -4.25
N VAL A 353 19.18 17.42 -3.35
CA VAL A 353 19.53 17.82 -1.99
C VAL A 353 20.72 18.78 -2.03
N THR A 354 20.60 19.88 -1.31
CA THR A 354 21.63 20.93 -1.24
C THR A 354 22.33 20.98 0.11
N ARG A 355 21.60 20.60 1.18
CA ARG A 355 22.13 20.60 2.56
C ARG A 355 21.28 19.66 3.43
N ILE A 356 21.90 19.10 4.45
CA ILE A 356 21.25 18.27 5.48
C ILE A 356 21.62 18.87 6.84
N GLU A 357 20.64 19.05 7.71
CA GLU A 357 20.79 19.58 9.05
C GLU A 357 20.16 18.67 10.09
N GLU A 358 20.70 18.69 11.29
CA GLU A 358 20.07 18.02 12.44
C GLU A 358 18.74 18.70 12.78
N PRO A 359 17.71 17.95 13.20
CA PRO A 359 16.40 18.49 13.53
C PRO A 359 16.49 19.47 14.69
N GLY A 360 15.86 20.64 14.55
CA GLY A 360 15.71 21.62 15.59
C GLY A 360 14.66 21.22 16.63
N LYS A 361 14.54 22.02 17.70
CA LYS A 361 13.59 21.75 18.79
C LYS A 361 12.12 21.80 18.35
N ASP A 362 11.84 22.54 17.28
CA ASP A 362 10.49 22.76 16.76
C ASP A 362 10.11 21.79 15.63
N ASP A 363 11.09 21.04 15.11
CA ASP A 363 10.88 20.12 14.00
C ASP A 363 10.18 18.80 14.43
N GLY A 364 10.14 18.52 15.73
CA GLY A 364 9.31 17.44 16.33
C GLY A 364 9.63 16.02 15.87
N GLN A 365 10.79 15.78 15.24
CA GLN A 365 11.16 14.54 14.61
C GLN A 365 12.60 14.11 14.91
N ASP A 366 12.84 12.81 14.86
CA ASP A 366 14.16 12.20 14.97
C ASP A 366 14.90 12.13 13.61
N LEU A 367 14.36 12.75 12.56
CA LEU A 367 14.90 12.72 11.21
C LEU A 367 15.47 14.09 10.83
N PRO A 368 16.56 14.13 10.03
CA PRO A 368 17.23 15.37 9.67
C PRO A 368 16.35 16.28 8.79
N VAL A 369 16.64 17.58 8.85
CA VAL A 369 16.05 18.58 7.95
C VAL A 369 16.79 18.56 6.63
N ILE A 370 16.07 18.37 5.53
CA ILE A 370 16.64 18.30 4.18
C ILE A 370 16.33 19.59 3.41
N HIS A 371 17.38 20.27 2.99
CA HIS A 371 17.28 21.39 2.04
C HIS A 371 17.46 20.87 0.62
N PHE A 372 16.61 21.32 -0.26
CA PHE A 372 16.69 20.92 -1.67
C PHE A 372 16.44 22.09 -2.62
N SER A 373 16.94 21.95 -3.82
CA SER A 373 16.61 22.82 -4.95
C SER A 373 16.23 21.99 -6.16
N GLY A 374 15.52 22.58 -7.09
CA GLY A 374 15.10 21.85 -8.27
C GLY A 374 14.35 22.68 -9.29
N THR A 375 13.82 22.01 -10.29
CA THR A 375 12.97 22.59 -11.32
C THR A 375 11.69 21.80 -11.44
N SER A 376 10.58 22.50 -11.65
CA SER A 376 9.28 21.94 -11.94
C SER A 376 8.85 22.36 -13.34
N ARG A 377 8.44 21.41 -14.18
CA ARG A 377 8.02 21.66 -15.56
C ARG A 377 6.73 20.92 -15.88
N SER A 378 5.76 21.60 -16.47
CA SER A 378 4.59 20.98 -17.04
C SER A 378 4.93 20.35 -18.40
N MET A 379 4.57 19.08 -18.61
CA MET A 379 4.82 18.41 -19.90
C MET A 379 3.97 18.98 -21.03
N HIS A 380 2.74 19.39 -20.74
CA HIS A 380 1.81 19.89 -21.78
C HIS A 380 1.95 21.39 -22.08
N SER A 381 2.57 22.14 -21.20
CA SER A 381 2.71 23.59 -21.30
C SER A 381 4.15 24.01 -21.14
N SER A 382 5.10 23.21 -21.62
CA SER A 382 6.54 23.49 -21.52
C SER A 382 6.95 24.77 -22.28
N TRP A 383 6.12 25.23 -23.21
CA TRP A 383 6.26 26.49 -23.94
C TRP A 383 5.84 27.71 -23.11
N ASP A 384 5.03 27.52 -22.05
CA ASP A 384 4.59 28.61 -21.17
C ASP A 384 5.59 28.76 -20.02
N PRO A 385 6.29 29.91 -19.92
CA PRO A 385 7.23 30.19 -18.83
C PRO A 385 6.56 30.08 -17.43
N ASN A 386 5.26 30.40 -17.34
CA ASN A 386 4.53 30.35 -16.08
C ASN A 386 4.20 28.93 -15.61
N ALA A 387 4.31 27.95 -16.51
CA ALA A 387 4.15 26.53 -16.19
C ALA A 387 5.46 25.88 -15.69
N ASN A 388 6.55 26.64 -15.63
CA ASN A 388 7.85 26.19 -15.17
C ASN A 388 8.25 27.02 -13.95
N SER A 389 8.73 26.37 -12.90
CA SER A 389 9.17 27.04 -11.68
C SER A 389 10.48 26.47 -11.16
N LEU A 390 11.25 27.32 -10.49
CA LEU A 390 12.35 26.88 -9.63
C LEU A 390 11.75 26.49 -8.29
N LEU A 391 12.26 25.40 -7.74
CA LEU A 391 11.87 24.88 -6.44
C LEU A 391 13.04 25.10 -5.48
N GLU A 392 12.75 25.70 -4.35
CA GLU A 392 13.65 25.73 -3.19
C GLU A 392 12.80 25.40 -1.98
N GLY A 393 13.26 24.49 -1.14
CA GLY A 393 12.54 24.10 0.05
C GLY A 393 13.49 23.63 1.14
N CYS A 394 13.08 23.88 2.35
CA CYS A 394 13.67 23.32 3.56
C CYS A 394 12.49 23.00 4.46
N ASP A 395 12.29 21.75 4.75
CA ASP A 395 11.47 21.31 5.88
C ASP A 395 10.99 19.85 5.75
N PRO A 396 10.95 19.08 6.82
CA PRO A 396 10.23 17.79 6.85
C PRO A 396 8.73 17.98 6.59
N GLU A 397 8.13 19.13 6.89
CA GLU A 397 6.71 19.40 6.58
C GLU A 397 6.45 19.69 5.09
N CYS A 398 7.43 20.17 4.33
CA CYS A 398 7.28 20.41 2.88
C CYS A 398 7.09 19.14 2.06
N LEU A 399 7.57 17.99 2.51
CA LEU A 399 7.25 16.71 1.86
C LEU A 399 5.77 16.33 2.03
N GLN A 400 5.14 16.74 3.14
CA GLN A 400 3.68 16.64 3.29
C GLN A 400 2.95 17.60 2.33
N MET A 401 3.50 18.77 2.03
CA MET A 401 2.91 19.71 1.04
C MET A 401 3.07 19.23 -0.41
N ILE A 402 4.10 18.46 -0.75
CA ILE A 402 4.23 17.83 -2.08
C ILE A 402 3.16 16.74 -2.27
N LEU A 403 2.72 16.11 -1.20
CA LEU A 403 1.62 15.16 -1.18
C LEU A 403 0.26 15.83 -0.90
N SER A 404 0.24 17.08 -0.39
CA SER A 404 -0.98 17.81 -0.19
C SER A 404 -1.47 18.38 -1.53
N ILE A 405 -2.70 18.10 -1.82
CA ILE A 405 -3.49 18.60 -2.95
C ILE A 405 -3.57 20.12 -2.83
N HIS A 406 -2.86 20.82 -3.70
CA HIS A 406 -3.18 22.22 -4.00
C HIS A 406 -3.95 22.26 -5.30
#